data_44125de85b5a2f26fe23959174386790
#
_entry.id   44125de85b5a2f26fe23959174386790
#
_cell.length_a   1.000
_cell.length_b   1.000
_cell.length_c   1.000
_cell.angle_alpha   90.00
_cell.angle_beta   90.00
_cell.angle_gamma   90.00
#
_symmetry.space_group_name_H-M   'P 1'
#
loop_
_entity.id
_entity.type
_entity.pdbx_description
1 polymer ?
#
loop_
_entity_poly.entity_id
_entity_poly.type
_entity_poly.pdbx_seq_one_letter_code
_entity_poly.pdbx_strand_id
1 'polypeptide(L)'
;MRSIYAMLFLLALTAGTTSATEKKRILVLCTGNSARSQMAAGFLKSFDNRLDVYSAGTQPAARINPHAVAAMKEAGIDISSGVPKSVSQFTSQSFHYVITVCDDADKNCPNFSGKVGKRVHIGFIDPAKATGTEEQIMQVFRQVRDEIKLKFTDYYKTEISKGL
;
A
#
# COMPACT_ATOMS: atom_id res chain seq x y z
N MET A 1 48.62 -3.94 59.70
CA MET A 1 48.00 -2.97 58.76
C MET A 1 47.68 -3.69 57.47
N ARG A 2 46.39 -4.02 57.26
CA ARG A 2 45.93 -4.77 56.08
C ARG A 2 45.09 -3.84 55.25
N SER A 3 45.60 -3.44 54.09
CA SER A 3 44.94 -2.56 53.13
C SER A 3 43.98 -3.40 52.24
N ILE A 4 42.67 -3.14 52.32
CA ILE A 4 41.65 -3.80 51.53
C ILE A 4 41.39 -2.91 50.32
N TYR A 5 41.84 -3.32 49.13
CA TYR A 5 41.45 -2.67 47.86
C TYR A 5 40.06 -3.16 47.44
N ALA A 6 39.09 -2.29 47.56
CA ALA A 6 37.74 -2.51 47.01
C ALA A 6 37.78 -2.24 45.50
N MET A 7 37.63 -3.29 44.71
CA MET A 7 37.58 -3.24 43.26
C MET A 7 36.11 -2.97 42.84
N LEU A 8 35.79 -1.74 42.46
CA LEU A 8 34.50 -1.40 41.90
C LEU A 8 34.41 -1.94 40.46
N PHE A 9 33.58 -2.98 40.28
CA PHE A 9 33.17 -3.42 38.94
C PHE A 9 32.09 -2.47 38.40
N LEU A 10 32.48 -1.64 37.45
CA LEU A 10 31.53 -0.77 36.69
C LEU A 10 30.85 -1.64 35.62
N LEU A 11 29.62 -2.07 35.88
CA LEU A 11 28.78 -2.76 34.89
C LEU A 11 28.33 -1.73 33.86
N ALA A 12 28.97 -1.70 32.70
CA ALA A 12 28.49 -0.91 31.55
C ALA A 12 27.24 -1.58 30.95
N LEU A 13 26.06 -1.04 31.25
CA LEU A 13 24.84 -1.39 30.54
C LEU A 13 24.95 -0.86 29.08
N THR A 14 25.28 -1.74 28.14
CA THR A 14 25.14 -1.45 26.73
C THR A 14 23.66 -1.50 26.40
N ALA A 15 23.00 -0.33 26.36
CA ALA A 15 21.66 -0.18 25.80
C ALA A 15 21.74 -0.52 24.31
N GLY A 16 21.37 -1.75 23.95
CA GLY A 16 21.18 -2.16 22.57
C GLY A 16 20.08 -1.31 21.94
N THR A 17 20.45 -0.34 21.11
CA THR A 17 19.51 0.38 20.26
C THR A 17 18.95 -0.61 19.26
N THR A 18 17.75 -1.17 19.53
CA THR A 18 16.95 -1.86 18.52
C THR A 18 16.57 -0.82 17.47
N SER A 19 17.34 -0.79 16.37
CA SER A 19 16.97 -0.03 15.18
C SER A 19 15.66 -0.63 14.66
N ALA A 20 14.55 0.03 14.91
CA ALA A 20 13.30 -0.29 14.26
C ALA A 20 13.54 -0.15 12.74
N THR A 21 13.51 -1.25 12.01
CA THR A 21 13.64 -1.22 10.54
C THR A 21 12.54 -0.32 9.98
N GLU A 22 12.97 0.78 9.33
CA GLU A 22 12.03 1.75 8.75
C GLU A 22 11.17 1.05 7.71
N LYS A 23 9.83 1.11 7.89
CA LYS A 23 8.88 0.48 6.97
C LYS A 23 8.96 1.13 5.60
N LYS A 24 8.89 0.31 4.56
CA LYS A 24 8.85 0.81 3.20
C LYS A 24 7.48 1.39 2.87
N ARG A 25 7.42 2.71 2.69
CA ARG A 25 6.18 3.46 2.45
C ARG A 25 5.78 3.44 0.99
N ILE A 26 4.54 3.01 0.72
CA ILE A 26 3.98 2.87 -0.63
C ILE A 26 2.63 3.57 -0.69
N LEU A 27 2.42 4.39 -1.72
CA LEU A 27 1.15 5.02 -2.02
C LEU A 27 0.60 4.48 -3.34
N VAL A 28 -0.60 3.90 -3.31
CA VAL A 28 -1.30 3.41 -4.50
C VAL A 28 -2.40 4.39 -4.90
N LEU A 29 -2.40 4.85 -6.15
CA LEU A 29 -3.29 5.89 -6.66
C LEU A 29 -4.21 5.38 -7.78
N CYS A 30 -5.48 5.74 -7.68
CA CYS A 30 -6.42 5.69 -8.80
C CYS A 30 -7.29 6.96 -8.81
N THR A 31 -8.29 7.06 -9.67
CA THR A 31 -9.17 8.24 -9.70
C THR A 31 -10.04 8.29 -8.43
N GLY A 32 -10.88 7.28 -8.20
CA GLY A 32 -11.90 7.30 -7.15
C GLY A 32 -11.45 6.75 -5.78
N ASN A 33 -10.31 6.08 -5.67
CA ASN A 33 -9.89 5.35 -4.48
C ASN A 33 -10.98 4.42 -3.90
N SER A 34 -11.82 3.85 -4.75
CA SER A 34 -12.96 3.02 -4.34
C SER A 34 -12.84 1.54 -4.71
N ALA A 35 -12.05 1.19 -5.73
CA ALA A 35 -11.87 -0.20 -6.17
C ALA A 35 -10.38 -0.54 -6.38
N ARG A 36 -9.81 -0.26 -7.55
CA ARG A 36 -8.47 -0.72 -7.96
C ARG A 36 -7.37 -0.43 -6.95
N SER A 37 -7.21 0.81 -6.48
CA SER A 37 -6.18 1.17 -5.51
C SER A 37 -6.42 0.59 -4.12
N GLN A 38 -7.68 0.38 -3.72
CA GLN A 38 -8.02 -0.29 -2.47
C GLN A 38 -7.67 -1.78 -2.52
N MET A 39 -8.01 -2.46 -3.63
CA MET A 39 -7.65 -3.87 -3.84
C MET A 39 -6.13 -4.05 -3.87
N ALA A 40 -5.42 -3.21 -4.63
CA ALA A 40 -3.95 -3.28 -4.72
C ALA A 40 -3.27 -3.00 -3.36
N ALA A 41 -3.73 -2.01 -2.62
CA ALA A 41 -3.24 -1.74 -1.27
C ALA A 41 -3.53 -2.90 -0.30
N GLY A 42 -4.69 -3.54 -0.42
CA GLY A 42 -5.05 -4.74 0.35
C GLY A 42 -4.07 -5.88 0.11
N PHE A 43 -3.74 -6.18 -1.14
CA PHE A 43 -2.75 -7.21 -1.47
C PHE A 43 -1.35 -6.86 -0.95
N LEU A 44 -0.86 -5.63 -1.19
CA LEU A 44 0.46 -5.23 -0.70
C LEU A 44 0.59 -5.36 0.82
N LYS A 45 -0.43 -4.95 1.58
CA LYS A 45 -0.47 -5.13 3.04
C LYS A 45 -0.41 -6.59 3.47
N SER A 46 -0.99 -7.50 2.66
CA SER A 46 -0.98 -8.92 2.96
C SER A 46 0.35 -9.62 2.62
N PHE A 47 1.20 -9.02 1.79
CA PHE A 47 2.46 -9.64 1.38
C PHE A 47 3.54 -9.52 2.44
N ASP A 48 3.64 -8.37 3.14
CA ASP A 48 4.72 -8.13 4.07
C ASP A 48 4.35 -7.05 5.11
N ASN A 49 4.52 -7.34 6.39
CA ASN A 49 4.24 -6.43 7.49
C ASN A 49 5.25 -5.27 7.62
N ARG A 50 6.36 -5.34 6.89
CA ARG A 50 7.35 -4.26 6.77
C ARG A 50 6.93 -3.19 5.75
N LEU A 51 5.82 -3.39 5.04
CA LEU A 51 5.23 -2.38 4.17
C LEU A 51 4.27 -1.48 4.95
N ASP A 52 4.39 -0.17 4.73
CA ASP A 52 3.44 0.84 5.18
C ASP A 52 2.68 1.37 3.96
N VAL A 53 1.49 0.78 3.71
CA VAL A 53 0.76 0.95 2.44
C VAL A 53 -0.44 1.86 2.61
N TYR A 54 -0.48 2.88 1.79
CA TYR A 54 -1.57 3.85 1.66
C TYR A 54 -2.24 3.75 0.30
N SER A 55 -3.49 4.20 0.22
CA SER A 55 -4.17 4.39 -1.06
C SER A 55 -4.91 5.73 -1.09
N ALA A 56 -4.99 6.36 -2.27
CA ALA A 56 -5.69 7.62 -2.45
C ALA A 56 -6.24 7.76 -3.87
N GLY A 57 -7.06 8.78 -4.07
CA GLY A 57 -7.65 9.13 -5.36
C GLY A 57 -7.43 10.59 -5.71
N THR A 58 -7.37 10.88 -7.01
CA THR A 58 -7.34 12.25 -7.53
C THR A 58 -8.72 12.91 -7.37
N GLN A 59 -9.80 12.09 -7.41
CA GLN A 59 -11.19 12.47 -7.21
C GLN A 59 -11.88 11.39 -6.35
N PRO A 60 -11.66 11.38 -5.02
CA PRO A 60 -12.11 10.29 -4.18
C PRO A 60 -13.63 10.15 -4.16
N ALA A 61 -14.10 8.91 -4.26
CA ALA A 61 -15.51 8.56 -4.15
C ALA A 61 -15.99 8.67 -2.68
N ALA A 62 -17.30 8.67 -2.47
CA ALA A 62 -17.88 8.74 -1.12
C ALA A 62 -17.61 7.48 -0.28
N ARG A 63 -17.45 6.31 -0.92
CA ARG A 63 -17.23 5.02 -0.25
C ARG A 63 -16.47 4.03 -1.14
N ILE A 64 -15.98 2.95 -0.53
CA ILE A 64 -15.43 1.81 -1.27
C ILE A 64 -16.57 1.13 -2.06
N ASN A 65 -16.24 0.67 -3.26
CA ASN A 65 -17.16 -0.08 -4.11
C ASN A 65 -17.50 -1.43 -3.46
N PRO A 66 -18.79 -1.76 -3.24
CA PRO A 66 -19.19 -2.99 -2.57
C PRO A 66 -18.76 -4.27 -3.30
N HIS A 67 -18.70 -4.25 -4.63
CA HIS A 67 -18.21 -5.38 -5.41
C HIS A 67 -16.70 -5.60 -5.20
N ALA A 68 -15.93 -4.52 -5.06
CA ALA A 68 -14.50 -4.62 -4.71
C ALA A 68 -14.32 -5.23 -3.31
N VAL A 69 -15.15 -4.85 -2.34
CA VAL A 69 -15.14 -5.45 -0.99
C VAL A 69 -15.47 -6.93 -1.07
N ALA A 70 -16.54 -7.31 -1.80
CA ALA A 70 -16.96 -8.70 -1.95
C ALA A 70 -15.87 -9.54 -2.64
N ALA A 71 -15.32 -9.06 -3.75
CA ALA A 71 -14.27 -9.75 -4.49
C ALA A 71 -13.00 -9.96 -3.64
N MET A 72 -12.59 -8.98 -2.85
CA MET A 72 -11.43 -9.10 -1.98
C MET A 72 -11.69 -10.05 -0.80
N LYS A 73 -12.90 -10.04 -0.24
CA LYS A 73 -13.30 -10.98 0.81
C LYS A 73 -13.23 -12.43 0.34
N GLU A 74 -13.62 -12.73 -0.91
CA GLU A 74 -13.46 -14.06 -1.52
C GLU A 74 -11.97 -14.48 -1.59
N ALA A 75 -11.06 -13.53 -1.72
CA ALA A 75 -9.61 -13.77 -1.69
C ALA A 75 -9.01 -13.77 -0.26
N GLY A 76 -9.84 -13.72 0.78
CA GLY A 76 -9.41 -13.73 2.17
C GLY A 76 -8.89 -12.39 2.70
N ILE A 77 -9.13 -11.29 1.99
CA ILE A 77 -8.67 -9.95 2.37
C ILE A 77 -9.87 -9.03 2.59
N ASP A 78 -10.02 -8.52 3.81
CA ASP A 78 -11.07 -7.56 4.13
C ASP A 78 -10.59 -6.11 3.91
N ILE A 79 -11.26 -5.41 2.99
CA ILE A 79 -11.04 -3.98 2.73
C ILE A 79 -12.27 -3.12 3.11
N SER A 80 -13.25 -3.68 3.79
CA SER A 80 -14.53 -3.01 4.08
C SER A 80 -14.39 -1.77 4.98
N SER A 81 -13.38 -1.76 5.86
CA SER A 81 -13.09 -0.62 6.74
C SER A 81 -12.33 0.52 6.06
N GLY A 82 -11.94 0.36 4.80
CA GLY A 82 -11.22 1.39 4.06
C GLY A 82 -12.09 2.62 3.79
N VAL A 83 -11.46 3.78 3.74
CA VAL A 83 -12.11 5.06 3.40
C VAL A 83 -11.38 5.68 2.23
N PRO A 84 -12.09 6.07 1.15
CA PRO A 84 -11.48 6.81 0.06
C PRO A 84 -10.88 8.14 0.54
N LYS A 85 -9.64 8.40 0.15
CA LYS A 85 -8.86 9.57 0.58
C LYS A 85 -8.40 10.36 -0.63
N SER A 86 -8.33 11.68 -0.49
CA SER A 86 -7.72 12.53 -1.52
C SER A 86 -6.20 12.40 -1.51
N VAL A 87 -5.61 12.37 -2.70
CA VAL A 87 -4.16 12.38 -2.87
C VAL A 87 -3.51 13.64 -2.27
N SER A 88 -4.25 14.75 -2.17
CA SER A 88 -3.76 15.99 -1.55
C SER A 88 -3.29 15.81 -0.10
N GLN A 89 -3.84 14.83 0.63
CA GLN A 89 -3.43 14.52 2.01
C GLN A 89 -2.02 13.90 2.08
N PHE A 90 -1.46 13.50 0.96
CA PHE A 90 -0.21 12.75 0.86
C PHE A 90 0.91 13.50 0.13
N THR A 91 0.61 14.61 -0.52
CA THR A 91 1.58 15.32 -1.40
C THR A 91 2.79 15.88 -0.68
N SER A 92 2.69 16.17 0.63
CA SER A 92 3.82 16.62 1.46
C SER A 92 4.59 15.48 2.13
N GLN A 93 4.11 14.25 2.00
CA GLN A 93 4.73 13.08 2.61
C GLN A 93 5.73 12.42 1.67
N SER A 94 6.72 11.73 2.25
CA SER A 94 7.71 10.98 1.49
C SER A 94 7.28 9.52 1.31
N PHE A 95 7.52 8.97 0.11
CA PHE A 95 7.21 7.59 -0.24
C PHE A 95 8.37 6.95 -0.98
N HIS A 96 8.61 5.67 -0.73
CA HIS A 96 9.54 4.88 -1.51
C HIS A 96 8.99 4.61 -2.92
N TYR A 97 7.67 4.33 -2.98
CA TYR A 97 6.95 4.10 -4.24
C TYR A 97 5.64 4.88 -4.27
N VAL A 98 5.34 5.50 -5.40
CA VAL A 98 4.01 5.99 -5.77
C VAL A 98 3.58 5.20 -7.00
N ILE A 99 2.53 4.39 -6.87
CA ILE A 99 2.07 3.47 -7.92
C ILE A 99 0.69 3.90 -8.39
N THR A 100 0.56 4.31 -9.65
CA THR A 100 -0.73 4.60 -10.27
C THR A 100 -1.31 3.33 -10.91
N VAL A 101 -2.62 3.09 -10.73
CA VAL A 101 -3.30 1.87 -11.20
C VAL A 101 -4.41 2.15 -12.23
N CYS A 102 -4.50 3.38 -12.70
CA CYS A 102 -5.37 3.77 -13.83
C CYS A 102 -4.78 4.97 -14.57
N ASP A 103 -5.05 5.08 -15.86
CA ASP A 103 -4.46 6.08 -16.74
C ASP A 103 -4.82 7.52 -16.33
N ASP A 104 -6.05 7.75 -15.85
CA ASP A 104 -6.45 9.09 -15.39
C ASP A 104 -5.67 9.54 -14.15
N ALA A 105 -5.39 8.62 -13.21
CA ALA A 105 -4.58 8.95 -12.04
C ALA A 105 -3.10 9.11 -12.42
N ASP A 106 -2.63 8.42 -13.44
CA ASP A 106 -1.25 8.59 -13.94
C ASP A 106 -1.07 9.97 -14.58
N LYS A 107 -1.98 10.36 -15.46
CA LYS A 107 -1.97 11.67 -16.14
C LYS A 107 -2.18 12.85 -15.18
N ASN A 108 -3.02 12.67 -14.16
CA ASN A 108 -3.39 13.70 -13.20
C ASN A 108 -2.70 13.55 -11.84
N CYS A 109 -1.62 12.76 -11.78
CA CYS A 109 -0.85 12.57 -10.57
C CYS A 109 -0.20 13.91 -10.15
N PRO A 110 -0.50 14.44 -8.96
CA PRO A 110 0.02 15.73 -8.54
C PRO A 110 1.54 15.69 -8.30
N ASN A 111 2.14 16.86 -8.26
CA ASN A 111 3.50 17.00 -7.78
C ASN A 111 3.53 16.77 -6.26
N PHE A 112 4.51 15.99 -5.82
CA PHE A 112 4.78 15.77 -4.40
C PHE A 112 5.90 16.73 -3.96
N SER A 113 5.69 17.45 -2.87
CA SER A 113 6.74 18.21 -2.20
C SER A 113 7.59 17.30 -1.29
N GLY A 114 7.01 16.18 -0.83
CA GLY A 114 7.76 15.12 -0.17
C GLY A 114 8.60 14.30 -1.17
N LYS A 115 9.63 13.62 -0.66
CA LYS A 115 10.51 12.79 -1.50
C LYS A 115 9.77 11.55 -2.02
N VAL A 116 9.79 11.33 -3.33
CA VAL A 116 9.30 10.10 -3.98
C VAL A 116 10.49 9.36 -4.58
N GLY A 117 10.72 8.14 -4.11
CA GLY A 117 11.82 7.30 -4.59
C GLY A 117 11.58 6.81 -6.01
N LYS A 118 10.46 6.16 -6.28
CA LYS A 118 10.10 5.65 -7.60
C LYS A 118 8.61 5.88 -7.90
N ARG A 119 8.31 6.36 -9.11
CA ARG A 119 6.94 6.42 -9.66
C ARG A 119 6.76 5.31 -10.66
N VAL A 120 5.65 4.60 -10.58
CA VAL A 120 5.36 3.43 -11.42
C VAL A 120 3.90 3.46 -11.84
N HIS A 121 3.64 3.09 -13.09
CA HIS A 121 2.29 2.86 -13.58
C HIS A 121 2.07 1.37 -13.82
N ILE A 122 1.02 0.79 -13.18
CA ILE A 122 0.56 -0.58 -13.37
C ILE A 122 -0.93 -0.51 -13.63
N GLY A 123 -1.31 -0.27 -14.89
CA GLY A 123 -2.69 0.00 -15.30
C GLY A 123 -3.59 -1.23 -15.29
N PHE A 124 -4.88 -1.00 -14.94
CA PHE A 124 -5.96 -1.99 -14.96
C PHE A 124 -7.23 -1.37 -15.51
N ILE A 125 -8.05 -2.16 -16.20
CA ILE A 125 -9.39 -1.73 -16.62
C ILE A 125 -10.22 -1.33 -15.40
N ASP A 126 -11.21 -0.45 -15.60
CA ASP A 126 -12.10 -0.03 -14.52
C ASP A 126 -13.27 -1.00 -14.35
N PRO A 127 -13.29 -1.84 -13.30
CA PRO A 127 -14.36 -2.78 -13.09
C PRO A 127 -15.69 -2.10 -12.73
N ALA A 128 -15.65 -0.86 -12.24
CA ALA A 128 -16.87 -0.10 -11.94
C ALA A 128 -17.66 0.33 -13.17
N LYS A 129 -17.05 0.22 -14.36
CA LYS A 129 -17.73 0.45 -15.66
C LYS A 129 -18.41 -0.80 -16.22
N ALA A 130 -18.30 -1.94 -15.54
CA ALA A 130 -18.95 -3.17 -15.97
C ALA A 130 -20.48 -3.03 -15.93
N THR A 131 -21.14 -3.57 -16.95
CA THR A 131 -22.60 -3.60 -17.10
C THR A 131 -23.08 -5.02 -17.26
N GLY A 132 -24.35 -5.27 -16.98
CA GLY A 132 -24.97 -6.59 -17.09
C GLY A 132 -25.65 -7.00 -15.79
N THR A 133 -25.79 -8.30 -15.61
CA THR A 133 -26.33 -8.87 -14.36
C THR A 133 -25.32 -8.69 -13.22
N GLU A 134 -25.80 -8.81 -11.98
CA GLU A 134 -24.94 -8.76 -10.79
C GLU A 134 -23.78 -9.75 -10.86
N GLU A 135 -24.03 -10.98 -11.31
CA GLU A 135 -22.97 -11.99 -11.45
C GLU A 135 -21.97 -11.63 -12.57
N GLN A 136 -22.41 -11.05 -13.67
CA GLN A 136 -21.50 -10.59 -14.73
C GLN A 136 -20.60 -9.45 -14.23
N ILE A 137 -21.17 -8.51 -13.47
CA ILE A 137 -20.39 -7.42 -12.84
C ILE A 137 -19.38 -8.00 -11.85
N MET A 138 -19.82 -8.90 -10.96
CA MET A 138 -18.92 -9.55 -10.01
C MET A 138 -17.81 -10.33 -10.70
N GLN A 139 -18.06 -10.98 -11.82
CA GLN A 139 -17.04 -11.69 -12.58
C GLN A 139 -15.94 -10.73 -13.08
N VAL A 140 -16.31 -9.53 -13.54
CA VAL A 140 -15.32 -8.50 -13.93
C VAL A 140 -14.49 -8.06 -12.73
N PHE A 141 -15.11 -7.85 -11.56
CA PHE A 141 -14.37 -7.51 -10.33
C PHE A 141 -13.40 -8.60 -9.91
N ARG A 142 -13.80 -9.89 -9.98
CA ARG A 142 -12.92 -11.04 -9.71
C ARG A 142 -11.74 -11.07 -10.69
N GLN A 143 -11.99 -10.88 -11.97
CA GLN A 143 -10.94 -10.84 -12.99
C GLN A 143 -9.91 -9.73 -12.72
N VAL A 144 -10.38 -8.51 -12.46
CA VAL A 144 -9.49 -7.37 -12.16
C VAL A 144 -8.74 -7.60 -10.84
N ARG A 145 -9.39 -8.14 -9.81
CA ARG A 145 -8.75 -8.54 -8.56
C ARG A 145 -7.58 -9.51 -8.80
N ASP A 146 -7.82 -10.55 -9.59
CA ASP A 146 -6.81 -11.58 -9.84
C ASP A 146 -5.64 -11.04 -10.68
N GLU A 147 -5.92 -10.16 -11.63
CA GLU A 147 -4.88 -9.46 -12.39
C GLU A 147 -4.05 -8.54 -11.49
N ILE A 148 -4.69 -7.79 -10.58
CA ILE A 148 -4.00 -6.96 -9.57
C ILE A 148 -3.11 -7.85 -8.71
N LYS A 149 -3.64 -8.96 -8.17
CA LYS A 149 -2.87 -9.89 -7.36
C LYS A 149 -1.62 -10.38 -8.10
N LEU A 150 -1.78 -10.82 -9.34
CA LEU A 150 -0.68 -11.34 -10.15
C LEU A 150 0.42 -10.29 -10.35
N LYS A 151 0.07 -9.12 -10.91
CA LYS A 151 1.03 -8.06 -11.23
C LYS A 151 1.70 -7.48 -9.98
N PHE A 152 0.96 -7.29 -8.89
CA PHE A 152 1.54 -6.78 -7.65
C PHE A 152 2.38 -7.82 -6.91
N THR A 153 2.06 -9.12 -7.02
CA THR A 153 2.93 -10.19 -6.50
C THR A 153 4.27 -10.20 -7.23
N ASP A 154 4.24 -10.08 -8.55
CA ASP A 154 5.45 -10.02 -9.36
C ASP A 154 6.28 -8.77 -9.03
N TYR A 155 5.65 -7.59 -9.03
CA TYR A 155 6.30 -6.34 -8.71
C TYR A 155 6.87 -6.31 -7.28
N TYR A 156 6.17 -6.89 -6.32
CA TYR A 156 6.67 -7.04 -4.96
C TYR A 156 7.96 -7.88 -4.94
N LYS A 157 7.96 -9.06 -5.58
CA LYS A 157 9.11 -9.97 -5.62
C LYS A 157 10.30 -9.39 -6.37
N THR A 158 10.06 -8.72 -7.48
CA THR A 158 11.13 -8.26 -8.38
C THR A 158 11.72 -6.91 -7.98
N GLU A 159 10.93 -6.05 -7.31
CA GLU A 159 11.33 -4.68 -7.01
C GLU A 159 11.26 -4.33 -5.52
N ILE A 160 10.08 -4.51 -4.90
CA ILE A 160 9.84 -3.98 -3.56
C ILE A 160 10.64 -4.76 -2.50
N SER A 161 10.64 -6.09 -2.57
CA SER A 161 11.27 -6.94 -1.57
C SER A 161 12.80 -6.83 -1.54
N LYS A 162 13.44 -6.46 -2.65
CA LYS A 162 14.92 -6.38 -2.76
C LYS A 162 15.58 -5.34 -1.85
N GLY A 163 14.82 -4.45 -1.27
CA GLY A 163 15.35 -3.39 -0.40
C GLY A 163 14.69 -3.37 0.98
N LEU A 164 14.18 -4.52 1.45
CA LEU A 164 13.57 -4.72 2.77
C LEU A 164 14.49 -5.43 3.75
#